data_babd0290d766ccaedaa9b176430e1fe9
#
_entry.id   babd0290d766ccaedaa9b176430e1fe9
#
_cell.length_a   1.000
_cell.length_b   1.000
_cell.length_c   1.000
_cell.angle_alpha   90.00
_cell.angle_beta   90.00
_cell.angle_gamma   90.00
#
_symmetry.space_group_name_H-M   'P 1'
#
loop_
_entity.id
_entity.type
_entity.pdbx_description
1 polymer ?
#
loop_
_entity_poly.entity_id
_entity_poly.type
_entity_poly.pdbx_seq_one_letter_code
_entity_poly.pdbx_strand_id
1 'polypeptide(L)'
;MKLPEFRKQIETYSIEELRYLTAELYKAIPKKIKEEKEIDPLVLSVPEHFKENGTGKASSPSKVKKAPDLGALESEIELFLENAYAQNYFAPNRFVPKHERPKWRFKVKNYIKTLRDHYTEGEEAETAALLLEKLYRMLCYGCCYYIFSTTDPFQSIGMRQNELLDLVIKKSFACGVTSERICKMEEISTLSGLSYDMLSESLLSVLAANLKTADMKETAIAEAKKLRQKIVSIRYSDREQKNSLTTLILMIHFSLCEYEEGIRDFKEKYLEPDKEILYYVLLSHMFFYDLKNYWVREYKTALSQGISLRKSLMEIYEYLMEHGEFPESFYL
;
A
#
# COMPACT_ATOMS: atom_id res chain seq x y z
N MET A 1 15.17 17.83 17.55
CA MET A 1 14.00 16.93 17.58
C MET A 1 12.87 17.56 16.78
N LYS A 2 12.25 16.80 15.87
CA LYS A 2 11.11 17.28 15.06
C LYS A 2 9.81 17.15 15.88
N LEU A 3 8.77 17.93 15.51
CA LEU A 3 7.49 17.93 16.24
C LEU A 3 6.83 16.54 16.37
N PRO A 4 6.83 15.65 15.34
CA PRO A 4 6.31 14.29 15.47
C PRO A 4 7.07 13.43 16.49
N GLU A 5 8.39 13.57 16.56
CA GLU A 5 9.25 12.87 17.54
C GLU A 5 8.96 13.36 18.96
N PHE A 6 8.79 14.67 19.12
CA PHE A 6 8.40 15.27 20.39
C PHE A 6 7.05 14.74 20.86
N ARG A 7 6.02 14.70 19.97
CA ARG A 7 4.70 14.17 20.32
C ARG A 7 4.77 12.73 20.79
N LYS A 8 5.50 11.87 20.06
CA LYS A 8 5.69 10.46 20.44
C LYS A 8 6.36 10.33 21.81
N GLN A 9 7.31 11.19 22.12
CA GLN A 9 8.01 11.18 23.41
C GLN A 9 7.09 11.56 24.56
N ILE A 10 6.30 12.63 24.42
CA ILE A 10 5.41 13.10 25.50
C ILE A 10 4.21 12.17 25.75
N GLU A 11 3.83 11.29 24.79
CA GLU A 11 2.80 10.27 24.99
C GLU A 11 3.18 9.25 26.09
N THR A 12 4.47 9.11 26.36
CA THR A 12 4.98 8.18 27.39
C THR A 12 5.01 8.77 28.80
N TYR A 13 4.74 10.08 28.95
CA TYR A 13 4.86 10.80 30.22
C TYR A 13 3.57 10.79 31.03
N SER A 14 3.70 10.74 32.35
CA SER A 14 2.61 10.94 33.28
C SER A 14 2.11 12.40 33.25
N ILE A 15 0.93 12.64 33.77
CA ILE A 15 0.35 14.00 33.87
C ILE A 15 1.26 14.93 34.71
N GLU A 16 1.90 14.41 35.75
CA GLU A 16 2.81 15.19 36.59
C GLU A 16 4.09 15.57 35.84
N GLU A 17 4.65 14.65 35.09
CA GLU A 17 5.82 14.89 34.22
C GLU A 17 5.49 15.88 33.10
N LEU A 18 4.32 15.80 32.51
CA LEU A 18 3.84 16.75 31.49
C LEU A 18 3.66 18.17 32.07
N ARG A 19 3.12 18.29 33.28
CA ARG A 19 2.99 19.58 33.99
C ARG A 19 4.35 20.18 34.28
N TYR A 20 5.29 19.38 34.76
CA TYR A 20 6.67 19.82 35.00
C TYR A 20 7.34 20.28 33.71
N LEU A 21 7.31 19.44 32.66
CA LEU A 21 7.87 19.76 31.36
C LEU A 21 7.29 21.06 30.78
N THR A 22 5.98 21.22 30.84
CA THR A 22 5.30 22.43 30.35
C THR A 22 5.72 23.67 31.10
N ALA A 23 5.87 23.59 32.42
CA ALA A 23 6.34 24.72 33.25
C ALA A 23 7.81 25.10 32.91
N GLU A 24 8.69 24.11 32.69
CA GLU A 24 10.09 24.35 32.31
C GLU A 24 10.21 24.93 30.90
N LEU A 25 9.44 24.43 29.95
CA LEU A 25 9.37 24.99 28.60
C LEU A 25 8.85 26.44 28.62
N TYR A 26 7.81 26.74 29.41
CA TYR A 26 7.30 28.10 29.55
C TYR A 26 8.35 29.07 30.15
N LYS A 27 9.12 28.63 31.16
CA LYS A 27 10.23 29.43 31.73
C LYS A 27 11.33 29.69 30.70
N ALA A 28 11.64 28.72 29.83
CA ALA A 28 12.68 28.83 28.83
C ALA A 28 12.34 29.79 27.68
N ILE A 29 11.05 30.17 27.50
CA ILE A 29 10.63 31.08 26.42
C ILE A 29 10.95 32.55 26.82
N PRO A 30 11.78 33.27 26.02
CA PRO A 30 12.06 34.68 26.26
C PRO A 30 10.80 35.55 26.26
N LYS A 31 10.75 36.60 27.14
CA LYS A 31 9.61 37.47 27.28
C LYS A 31 9.10 38.07 25.95
N LYS A 32 10.03 38.49 25.09
CA LYS A 32 9.72 39.03 23.76
C LYS A 32 8.95 38.02 22.88
N ILE A 33 9.33 36.74 22.93
CA ILE A 33 8.67 35.68 22.14
C ILE A 33 7.28 35.36 22.74
N LYS A 34 7.12 35.44 24.07
CA LYS A 34 5.81 35.26 24.71
C LYS A 34 4.82 36.29 24.23
N GLU A 35 5.26 37.55 24.12
CA GLU A 35 4.45 38.68 23.65
C GLU A 35 4.18 38.55 22.13
N GLU A 36 5.17 38.32 21.31
CA GLU A 36 5.03 38.18 19.83
C GLU A 36 4.16 37.00 19.41
N LYS A 37 4.15 35.93 20.17
CA LYS A 37 3.44 34.68 19.85
C LYS A 37 2.16 34.50 20.70
N GLU A 38 1.78 35.48 21.45
CA GLU A 38 0.60 35.50 22.35
C GLU A 38 0.53 34.21 23.22
N ILE A 39 1.68 33.81 23.81
CA ILE A 39 1.80 32.55 24.57
C ILE A 39 0.97 32.60 25.83
N ASP A 40 0.90 33.76 26.50
CA ASP A 40 0.11 33.91 27.75
C ASP A 40 -1.40 33.77 27.49
N PRO A 41 -1.98 34.40 26.45
CA PRO A 41 -3.36 34.12 26.02
C PRO A 41 -3.61 32.65 25.71
N LEU A 42 -2.67 31.99 24.99
CA LEU A 42 -2.76 30.56 24.70
C LEU A 42 -2.82 29.71 25.97
N VAL A 43 -1.98 30.00 26.97
CA VAL A 43 -1.93 29.25 28.23
C VAL A 43 -3.21 29.44 29.02
N LEU A 44 -3.80 30.65 29.00
CA LEU A 44 -5.05 30.99 29.72
C LEU A 44 -6.29 30.37 29.05
N SER A 45 -6.26 30.17 27.73
CA SER A 45 -7.39 29.69 26.93
C SER A 45 -7.09 28.34 26.22
N VAL A 46 -6.23 27.52 26.79
CA VAL A 46 -5.88 26.19 26.21
C VAL A 46 -7.09 25.37 25.75
N PRO A 47 -8.20 25.25 26.53
CA PRO A 47 -9.36 24.48 26.11
C PRO A 47 -10.06 25.06 24.88
N GLU A 48 -10.07 26.36 24.69
CA GLU A 48 -10.67 27.06 23.56
C GLU A 48 -9.75 26.96 22.34
N HIS A 49 -8.47 27.25 22.52
CA HIS A 49 -7.45 27.12 21.48
C HIS A 49 -7.30 25.68 21.00
N PHE A 50 -7.43 24.70 21.90
CA PHE A 50 -7.41 23.28 21.56
C PHE A 50 -8.63 22.89 20.72
N LYS A 51 -9.79 23.49 20.97
CA LYS A 51 -11.01 23.31 20.17
C LYS A 51 -10.87 23.91 18.77
N GLU A 52 -10.20 25.05 18.65
CA GLU A 52 -10.06 25.78 17.38
C GLU A 52 -8.91 25.28 16.50
N ASN A 53 -7.75 24.98 17.08
CA ASN A 53 -6.50 24.73 16.37
C ASN A 53 -5.83 23.39 16.73
N GLY A 54 -6.33 22.66 17.71
CA GLY A 54 -5.80 21.35 18.08
C GLY A 54 -5.98 20.36 16.94
N THR A 55 -4.97 19.48 16.75
CA THR A 55 -5.07 18.32 15.85
C THR A 55 -6.14 17.31 16.30
N GLY A 56 -6.68 17.49 17.51
CA GLY A 56 -8.03 17.14 17.86
C GLY A 56 -8.91 18.35 17.51
N LYS A 57 -9.35 18.49 16.27
CA LYS A 57 -10.74 18.83 16.12
C LYS A 57 -11.46 17.75 16.91
N ALA A 58 -11.68 18.02 18.22
CA ALA A 58 -12.92 17.59 18.81
C ALA A 58 -13.93 18.15 17.81
N SER A 59 -14.30 17.34 16.83
CA SER A 59 -15.57 17.52 16.20
C SER A 59 -16.46 17.91 17.37
N SER A 60 -17.04 19.12 17.37
CA SER A 60 -18.35 19.37 17.97
C SER A 60 -19.04 18.04 17.82
N PRO A 61 -19.76 17.47 18.84
CA PRO A 61 -20.40 16.20 18.67
C PRO A 61 -21.07 16.33 17.31
N SER A 62 -20.35 15.93 16.30
CA SER A 62 -20.85 15.93 14.95
C SER A 62 -21.98 15.01 15.18
N LYS A 63 -23.20 15.53 15.03
CA LYS A 63 -24.36 14.68 14.87
C LYS A 63 -23.82 13.49 14.15
N VAL A 64 -23.72 12.34 14.83
CA VAL A 64 -23.20 11.08 14.24
C VAL A 64 -23.94 11.05 12.93
N LYS A 65 -23.24 11.41 11.83
CA LYS A 65 -23.90 11.45 10.54
C LYS A 65 -24.29 10.00 10.36
N LYS A 66 -25.57 9.74 10.50
CA LYS A 66 -26.13 8.41 10.31
C LYS A 66 -25.49 7.88 9.06
N ALA A 67 -24.86 6.71 9.14
CA ALA A 67 -24.27 6.09 7.97
C ALA A 67 -25.28 6.20 6.82
N PRO A 68 -24.86 6.61 5.62
CA PRO A 68 -25.77 6.59 4.47
C PRO A 68 -26.42 5.21 4.35
N ASP A 69 -27.58 5.13 3.73
CA ASP A 69 -28.18 3.83 3.41
C ASP A 69 -27.25 3.08 2.47
N LEU A 70 -26.75 1.90 2.91
CA LEU A 70 -25.79 1.12 2.15
C LEU A 70 -26.38 0.61 0.83
N GLY A 71 -27.65 0.21 0.81
CA GLY A 71 -28.30 -0.28 -0.40
C GLY A 71 -28.41 0.80 -1.48
N ALA A 72 -28.72 2.04 -1.06
CA ALA A 72 -28.74 3.17 -1.98
C ALA A 72 -27.30 3.52 -2.48
N LEU A 73 -26.31 3.47 -1.59
CA LEU A 73 -24.92 3.69 -1.96
C LEU A 73 -24.37 2.62 -2.89
N GLU A 74 -24.69 1.35 -2.63
CA GLU A 74 -24.33 0.22 -3.50
C GLU A 74 -24.90 0.43 -4.90
N SER A 75 -26.20 0.72 -5.01
CA SER A 75 -26.85 0.98 -6.30
C SER A 75 -26.21 2.15 -7.05
N GLU A 76 -25.82 3.21 -6.35
CA GLU A 76 -25.14 4.36 -6.94
C GLU A 76 -23.72 3.98 -7.44
N ILE A 77 -22.96 3.20 -6.66
CA ILE A 77 -21.61 2.74 -7.02
C ILE A 77 -21.68 1.79 -8.22
N GLU A 78 -22.61 0.82 -8.22
CA GLU A 78 -22.77 -0.13 -9.34
C GLU A 78 -23.09 0.59 -10.64
N LEU A 79 -24.05 1.51 -10.63
CA LEU A 79 -24.38 2.34 -11.80
C LEU A 79 -23.18 3.18 -12.24
N PHE A 80 -22.38 3.69 -11.28
CA PHE A 80 -21.17 4.42 -11.59
C PHE A 80 -20.14 3.53 -12.28
N LEU A 81 -19.91 2.31 -11.77
CA LEU A 81 -18.97 1.33 -12.34
C LEU A 81 -19.39 0.92 -13.76
N GLU A 82 -20.68 0.62 -13.99
CA GLU A 82 -21.23 0.33 -15.32
C GLU A 82 -20.92 1.48 -16.31
N ASN A 83 -21.20 2.71 -15.91
CA ASN A 83 -20.91 3.88 -16.74
C ASN A 83 -19.40 4.08 -16.98
N ALA A 84 -18.54 3.76 -16.00
CA ALA A 84 -17.09 3.87 -16.15
C ALA A 84 -16.58 2.84 -17.17
N TYR A 85 -16.94 1.57 -17.01
CA TYR A 85 -16.53 0.51 -17.94
C TYR A 85 -17.10 0.68 -19.35
N ALA A 86 -18.30 1.26 -19.47
CA ALA A 86 -18.88 1.65 -20.76
C ALA A 86 -18.24 2.90 -21.38
N GLN A 87 -17.21 3.47 -20.75
CA GLN A 87 -16.50 4.69 -21.16
C GLN A 87 -17.42 5.94 -21.25
N ASN A 88 -18.53 5.97 -20.51
CA ASN A 88 -19.47 7.09 -20.54
C ASN A 88 -18.90 8.39 -19.96
N TYR A 89 -17.81 8.31 -19.19
CA TYR A 89 -17.05 9.45 -18.66
C TYR A 89 -15.92 9.93 -19.59
N PHE A 90 -15.59 9.16 -20.63
CA PHE A 90 -14.53 9.50 -21.57
C PHE A 90 -15.10 10.27 -22.79
N ALA A 91 -14.39 11.32 -23.21
CA ALA A 91 -14.73 11.99 -24.47
C ALA A 91 -14.24 11.14 -25.66
N PRO A 92 -15.02 10.97 -26.73
CA PRO A 92 -16.17 11.78 -27.15
C PRO A 92 -17.55 11.23 -26.74
N ASN A 93 -17.61 10.23 -25.86
CA ASN A 93 -18.89 9.67 -25.43
C ASN A 93 -19.81 10.77 -24.84
N ARG A 94 -21.11 10.72 -25.13
CA ARG A 94 -22.08 11.77 -24.77
C ARG A 94 -23.13 11.34 -23.75
N PHE A 95 -23.06 10.12 -23.22
CA PHE A 95 -24.04 9.63 -22.24
C PHE A 95 -23.97 10.44 -20.93
N VAL A 96 -22.78 10.71 -20.41
CA VAL A 96 -22.61 11.60 -19.26
C VAL A 96 -22.41 13.03 -19.75
N PRO A 97 -23.19 14.01 -19.28
CA PRO A 97 -23.04 15.42 -19.66
C PRO A 97 -21.61 15.94 -19.47
N LYS A 98 -21.11 16.76 -20.39
CA LYS A 98 -19.74 17.25 -20.39
C LYS A 98 -19.30 17.88 -19.06
N HIS A 99 -20.18 18.62 -18.39
CA HIS A 99 -19.90 19.29 -17.12
C HIS A 99 -19.89 18.34 -15.92
N GLU A 100 -20.42 17.11 -16.06
CA GLU A 100 -20.42 16.09 -15.01
C GLU A 100 -19.27 15.11 -15.13
N ARG A 101 -18.72 14.91 -16.34
CA ARG A 101 -17.63 13.98 -16.56
C ARG A 101 -16.43 14.20 -15.61
N PRO A 102 -15.93 15.43 -15.41
CA PRO A 102 -14.80 15.64 -14.52
C PRO A 102 -15.11 15.38 -13.03
N LYS A 103 -16.40 15.31 -12.68
CA LYS A 103 -16.83 15.09 -11.28
C LYS A 103 -16.65 13.65 -10.80
N TRP A 104 -16.38 12.70 -11.70
CA TRP A 104 -16.15 11.30 -11.36
C TRP A 104 -15.13 11.14 -10.23
N ARG A 105 -14.03 11.89 -10.26
CA ARG A 105 -12.97 11.85 -9.24
C ARG A 105 -13.48 12.20 -7.83
N PHE A 106 -14.38 13.17 -7.73
CA PHE A 106 -14.98 13.55 -6.44
C PHE A 106 -15.98 12.50 -5.96
N LYS A 107 -16.74 11.88 -6.87
CA LYS A 107 -17.64 10.77 -6.56
C LYS A 107 -16.85 9.58 -6.01
N VAL A 108 -15.83 9.11 -6.73
CA VAL A 108 -14.97 7.99 -6.29
C VAL A 108 -14.33 8.28 -4.95
N LYS A 109 -13.76 9.49 -4.77
CA LYS A 109 -13.17 9.89 -3.49
C LYS A 109 -14.19 9.87 -2.34
N ASN A 110 -15.41 10.31 -2.59
CA ASN A 110 -16.48 10.29 -1.59
C ASN A 110 -16.94 8.85 -1.29
N TYR A 111 -17.07 7.99 -2.30
CA TYR A 111 -17.40 6.57 -2.11
C TYR A 111 -16.36 5.88 -1.23
N ILE A 112 -15.07 5.98 -1.60
CA ILE A 112 -13.97 5.40 -0.82
C ILE A 112 -14.01 5.92 0.62
N LYS A 113 -14.16 7.23 0.83
CA LYS A 113 -14.24 7.82 2.16
C LYS A 113 -15.43 7.27 2.95
N THR A 114 -16.60 7.20 2.36
CA THR A 114 -17.82 6.71 3.02
C THR A 114 -17.66 5.22 3.40
N LEU A 115 -17.18 4.38 2.48
CA LEU A 115 -16.95 2.96 2.72
C LEU A 115 -15.84 2.70 3.77
N ARG A 116 -14.83 3.58 3.85
CA ARG A 116 -13.80 3.52 4.86
C ARG A 116 -14.34 3.86 6.25
N ASP A 117 -15.09 4.96 6.35
CA ASP A 117 -15.47 5.58 7.63
C ASP A 117 -16.73 4.93 8.26
N HIS A 118 -17.47 4.15 7.48
CA HIS A 118 -18.70 3.49 7.90
C HIS A 118 -18.65 1.97 7.62
N TYR A 119 -19.69 1.25 8.03
CA TYR A 119 -19.90 -0.18 7.73
C TYR A 119 -18.72 -1.05 8.19
N THR A 120 -18.52 -1.12 9.52
CA THR A 120 -17.39 -1.83 10.12
C THR A 120 -17.74 -3.23 10.63
N GLU A 121 -19.02 -3.57 10.71
CA GLU A 121 -19.49 -4.82 11.31
C GLU A 121 -20.63 -5.46 10.48
N GLY A 122 -20.77 -6.79 10.62
CA GLY A 122 -21.86 -7.57 10.01
C GLY A 122 -21.81 -7.63 8.48
N GLU A 123 -22.96 -7.92 7.88
CA GLU A 123 -23.13 -8.04 6.41
C GLU A 123 -22.80 -6.74 5.68
N GLU A 124 -23.05 -5.59 6.31
CA GLU A 124 -22.72 -4.29 5.73
C GLU A 124 -21.21 -4.10 5.55
N ALA A 125 -20.38 -4.66 6.44
CA ALA A 125 -18.93 -4.62 6.29
C ALA A 125 -18.45 -5.44 5.09
N GLU A 126 -19.09 -6.58 4.82
CA GLU A 126 -18.78 -7.42 3.65
C GLU A 126 -19.12 -6.71 2.35
N THR A 127 -20.30 -6.13 2.27
CA THR A 127 -20.73 -5.33 1.11
C THR A 127 -19.78 -4.14 0.90
N ALA A 128 -19.43 -3.43 1.96
CA ALA A 128 -18.51 -2.31 1.87
C ALA A 128 -17.09 -2.72 1.39
N ALA A 129 -16.58 -3.85 1.87
CA ALA A 129 -15.30 -4.39 1.43
C ALA A 129 -15.33 -4.77 -0.06
N LEU A 130 -16.41 -5.40 -0.51
CA LEU A 130 -16.60 -5.77 -1.92
C LEU A 130 -16.69 -4.53 -2.83
N LEU A 131 -17.41 -3.50 -2.41
CA LEU A 131 -17.53 -2.25 -3.17
C LEU A 131 -16.19 -1.52 -3.26
N LEU A 132 -15.38 -1.51 -2.19
CA LEU A 132 -14.01 -0.97 -2.22
C LEU A 132 -13.12 -1.76 -3.19
N GLU A 133 -13.20 -3.08 -3.19
CA GLU A 133 -12.47 -3.93 -4.14
C GLU A 133 -12.88 -3.60 -5.59
N LYS A 134 -14.18 -3.49 -5.88
CA LYS A 134 -14.67 -3.11 -7.22
C LYS A 134 -14.16 -1.75 -7.68
N LEU A 135 -14.17 -0.76 -6.78
CA LEU A 135 -13.60 0.57 -7.07
C LEU A 135 -12.10 0.51 -7.33
N TYR A 136 -11.34 -0.25 -6.55
CA TYR A 136 -9.92 -0.46 -6.77
C TYR A 136 -9.64 -1.11 -8.14
N ARG A 137 -10.34 -2.21 -8.45
CA ARG A 137 -10.23 -2.89 -9.77
C ARG A 137 -10.53 -1.95 -10.94
N MET A 138 -11.57 -1.12 -10.80
CA MET A 138 -11.94 -0.12 -11.82
C MET A 138 -10.84 0.92 -12.01
N LEU A 139 -10.19 1.41 -10.94
CA LEU A 139 -9.09 2.36 -11.03
C LEU A 139 -7.86 1.72 -11.70
N CYS A 140 -7.49 0.47 -11.33
CA CYS A 140 -6.44 -0.29 -12.01
C CYS A 140 -6.75 -0.45 -13.51
N TYR A 141 -7.99 -0.82 -13.85
CA TYR A 141 -8.41 -0.92 -15.24
C TYR A 141 -8.26 0.41 -15.97
N GLY A 142 -8.60 1.51 -15.31
CA GLY A 142 -8.45 2.86 -15.84
C GLY A 142 -6.99 3.32 -16.06
N CYS A 143 -5.99 2.66 -15.45
CA CYS A 143 -4.58 2.87 -15.77
C CYS A 143 -4.16 2.22 -17.10
N CYS A 144 -4.87 1.16 -17.51
CA CYS A 144 -4.61 0.46 -18.78
C CYS A 144 -5.48 0.96 -19.93
N TYR A 145 -6.69 1.43 -19.63
CA TYR A 145 -7.71 1.76 -20.63
C TYR A 145 -8.35 3.12 -20.34
N TYR A 146 -8.66 3.86 -21.38
CA TYR A 146 -9.29 5.19 -21.28
C TYR A 146 -10.77 5.08 -20.90
N ILE A 147 -11.06 4.84 -19.62
CA ILE A 147 -12.43 4.94 -19.08
C ILE A 147 -12.75 6.36 -18.59
N PHE A 148 -11.72 7.14 -18.32
CA PHE A 148 -11.77 8.56 -17.97
C PHE A 148 -10.84 9.37 -18.87
N SER A 149 -10.97 10.69 -18.88
CA SER A 149 -10.04 11.57 -19.59
C SER A 149 -8.73 11.78 -18.80
N THR A 150 -8.12 10.67 -18.36
CA THR A 150 -6.83 10.62 -17.66
C THR A 150 -6.18 9.28 -17.92
N THR A 151 -4.87 9.23 -17.82
CA THR A 151 -4.06 8.00 -17.90
C THR A 151 -3.72 7.46 -16.51
N ASP A 152 -3.93 8.28 -15.46
CA ASP A 152 -3.74 7.87 -14.08
C ASP A 152 -4.93 8.30 -13.21
N PRO A 153 -5.90 7.40 -13.00
CA PRO A 153 -7.03 7.63 -12.13
C PRO A 153 -6.66 7.85 -10.66
N PHE A 154 -5.63 7.18 -10.14
CA PHE A 154 -5.19 7.30 -8.74
C PHE A 154 -4.68 8.71 -8.45
N GLN A 155 -3.82 9.25 -9.30
CA GLN A 155 -3.39 10.65 -9.19
C GLN A 155 -4.58 11.62 -9.31
N SER A 156 -5.53 11.34 -10.20
CA SER A 156 -6.72 12.18 -10.40
C SER A 156 -7.62 12.27 -9.17
N ILE A 157 -7.72 11.20 -8.38
CA ILE A 157 -8.46 11.20 -7.10
C ILE A 157 -7.60 11.67 -5.92
N GLY A 158 -6.30 11.87 -6.12
CA GLY A 158 -5.36 12.27 -5.05
C GLY A 158 -5.22 11.22 -3.95
N MET A 159 -5.15 9.93 -4.33
CA MET A 159 -4.93 8.80 -3.44
C MET A 159 -3.89 7.86 -4.06
N ARG A 160 -2.91 7.42 -3.30
CA ARG A 160 -1.89 6.49 -3.78
C ARG A 160 -2.48 5.08 -3.90
N GLN A 161 -2.06 4.35 -4.94
CA GLN A 161 -2.58 3.00 -5.21
C GLN A 161 -2.32 2.03 -4.05
N ASN A 162 -1.14 2.07 -3.45
CA ASN A 162 -0.78 1.23 -2.31
C ASN A 162 -1.62 1.56 -1.05
N GLU A 163 -1.97 2.83 -0.81
CA GLU A 163 -2.82 3.23 0.30
C GLU A 163 -4.26 2.70 0.14
N LEU A 164 -4.79 2.75 -1.09
CA LEU A 164 -6.12 2.20 -1.36
C LEU A 164 -6.11 0.67 -1.29
N LEU A 165 -5.08 0.01 -1.80
CA LEU A 165 -4.93 -1.44 -1.69
C LEU A 165 -4.86 -1.88 -0.22
N ASP A 166 -4.08 -1.21 0.61
CA ASP A 166 -4.00 -1.48 2.05
C ASP A 166 -5.36 -1.36 2.74
N LEU A 167 -6.14 -0.33 2.38
CA LEU A 167 -7.51 -0.16 2.86
C LEU A 167 -8.42 -1.33 2.44
N VAL A 168 -8.37 -1.74 1.16
CA VAL A 168 -9.17 -2.86 0.64
C VAL A 168 -8.83 -4.15 1.38
N ILE A 169 -7.54 -4.47 1.53
CA ILE A 169 -7.08 -5.67 2.23
C ILE A 169 -7.54 -5.66 3.69
N LYS A 170 -7.34 -4.56 4.40
CA LYS A 170 -7.75 -4.43 5.81
C LYS A 170 -9.25 -4.57 5.99
N LYS A 171 -10.05 -3.95 5.14
CA LYS A 171 -11.53 -4.10 5.19
C LYS A 171 -11.95 -5.53 4.87
N SER A 172 -11.34 -6.17 3.87
CA SER A 172 -11.62 -7.58 3.53
C SER A 172 -11.27 -8.52 4.69
N PHE A 173 -10.07 -8.38 5.29
CA PHE A 173 -9.64 -9.25 6.39
C PHE A 173 -10.36 -8.97 7.70
N ALA A 174 -10.89 -7.78 7.92
CA ALA A 174 -11.75 -7.47 9.07
C ALA A 174 -13.05 -8.27 9.06
N CYS A 175 -13.55 -8.66 7.88
CA CYS A 175 -14.71 -9.55 7.73
C CYS A 175 -14.38 -11.05 7.96
N GLY A 176 -13.17 -11.36 8.41
CA GLY A 176 -12.64 -12.71 8.60
C GLY A 176 -11.62 -13.10 7.54
N VAL A 177 -10.62 -13.86 7.95
CA VAL A 177 -9.56 -14.34 7.05
C VAL A 177 -9.90 -15.74 6.58
N THR A 178 -10.13 -15.90 5.27
CA THR A 178 -10.39 -17.17 4.61
C THR A 178 -9.45 -17.35 3.43
N SER A 179 -9.21 -18.59 3.00
CA SER A 179 -8.41 -18.89 1.79
C SER A 179 -8.95 -18.15 0.55
N GLU A 180 -10.28 -18.06 0.42
CA GLU A 180 -10.91 -17.36 -0.68
C GLU A 180 -10.60 -15.86 -0.68
N ARG A 181 -10.64 -15.21 0.50
CA ARG A 181 -10.31 -13.79 0.64
C ARG A 181 -8.83 -13.54 0.40
N ILE A 182 -7.95 -14.40 0.89
CA ILE A 182 -6.52 -14.32 0.61
C ILE A 182 -6.28 -14.42 -0.89
N CYS A 183 -6.85 -15.41 -1.56
CA CYS A 183 -6.73 -15.57 -3.01
C CYS A 183 -7.23 -14.32 -3.78
N LYS A 184 -8.36 -13.73 -3.38
CA LYS A 184 -8.86 -12.47 -3.98
C LYS A 184 -7.89 -11.31 -3.77
N MET A 185 -7.28 -11.19 -2.58
CA MET A 185 -6.29 -10.13 -2.33
C MET A 185 -5.02 -10.34 -3.14
N GLU A 186 -4.59 -11.57 -3.36
CA GLU A 186 -3.49 -11.90 -4.28
C GLU A 186 -3.82 -11.51 -5.73
N GLU A 187 -5.02 -11.84 -6.20
CA GLU A 187 -5.47 -11.44 -7.53
C GLU A 187 -5.40 -9.92 -7.73
N ILE A 188 -5.95 -9.13 -6.79
CA ILE A 188 -5.98 -7.67 -6.94
C ILE A 188 -4.61 -7.02 -6.74
N SER A 189 -3.71 -7.64 -5.97
CA SER A 189 -2.34 -7.14 -5.77
C SER A 189 -1.42 -7.42 -6.96
N THR A 190 -1.83 -8.31 -7.86
CA THR A 190 -1.08 -8.70 -9.07
C THR A 190 -1.74 -8.24 -10.36
N LEU A 191 -2.72 -7.32 -10.28
CA LEU A 191 -3.34 -6.75 -11.47
C LEU A 191 -2.35 -5.92 -12.29
N SER A 192 -2.47 -6.02 -13.61
CA SER A 192 -1.89 -5.04 -14.52
C SER A 192 -2.65 -3.72 -14.40
N GLY A 193 -1.98 -2.59 -14.40
CA GLY A 193 -2.62 -1.29 -14.25
C GLY A 193 -2.11 -0.58 -13.02
N LEU A 194 -0.87 -0.14 -13.17
CA LEU A 194 -0.15 0.60 -12.12
C LEU A 194 -0.31 2.10 -12.33
N SER A 195 -0.46 2.84 -11.25
CA SER A 195 -0.25 4.28 -11.22
C SER A 195 1.21 4.59 -11.59
N TYR A 196 1.48 5.76 -12.15
CA TYR A 196 2.82 6.16 -12.60
C TYR A 196 3.89 6.18 -11.49
N ASP A 197 3.47 6.37 -10.25
CA ASP A 197 4.36 6.41 -9.09
C ASP A 197 4.41 5.07 -8.32
N MET A 198 3.93 3.97 -8.93
CA MET A 198 3.80 2.68 -8.27
C MET A 198 4.58 1.57 -8.99
N LEU A 199 5.25 0.74 -8.20
CA LEU A 199 5.86 -0.51 -8.65
C LEU A 199 5.01 -1.70 -8.18
N SER A 200 5.01 -2.78 -8.97
CA SER A 200 4.29 -4.01 -8.61
C SER A 200 4.75 -4.58 -7.27
N GLU A 201 6.05 -4.56 -7.00
CA GLU A 201 6.64 -5.03 -5.75
C GLU A 201 6.12 -4.26 -4.52
N SER A 202 5.82 -2.97 -4.69
CA SER A 202 5.23 -2.16 -3.63
C SER A 202 3.84 -2.65 -3.24
N LEU A 203 3.03 -3.11 -4.21
CA LEU A 203 1.70 -3.67 -3.95
C LEU A 203 1.80 -5.05 -3.29
N LEU A 204 2.74 -5.89 -3.73
CA LEU A 204 3.03 -7.18 -3.09
C LEU A 204 3.48 -7.00 -1.64
N SER A 205 4.30 -5.99 -1.37
CA SER A 205 4.75 -5.64 -0.01
C SER A 205 3.58 -5.25 0.89
N VAL A 206 2.58 -4.52 0.36
CA VAL A 206 1.36 -4.17 1.10
C VAL A 206 0.59 -5.44 1.49
N LEU A 207 0.40 -6.38 0.57
CA LEU A 207 -0.27 -7.65 0.88
C LEU A 207 0.53 -8.45 1.90
N ALA A 208 1.83 -8.67 1.68
CA ALA A 208 2.70 -9.41 2.60
C ALA A 208 2.68 -8.80 4.01
N ALA A 209 2.68 -7.47 4.13
CA ALA A 209 2.59 -6.77 5.41
C ALA A 209 1.25 -6.96 6.13
N ASN A 210 0.17 -7.32 5.44
CA ASN A 210 -1.13 -7.61 6.02
C ASN A 210 -1.35 -9.09 6.38
N LEU A 211 -0.48 -10.00 5.95
CA LEU A 211 -0.46 -11.41 6.37
C LEU A 211 0.25 -11.53 7.73
N LYS A 212 -0.50 -11.38 8.83
CA LYS A 212 0.05 -11.17 10.18
C LYS A 212 0.51 -12.45 10.87
N THR A 213 -0.05 -13.62 10.53
CA THR A 213 0.25 -14.89 11.18
C THR A 213 0.92 -15.87 10.23
N ALA A 214 1.61 -16.87 10.75
CA ALA A 214 2.19 -17.95 9.95
C ALA A 214 1.12 -18.67 9.13
N ASP A 215 -0.03 -19.00 9.73
CA ASP A 215 -1.14 -19.66 9.05
C ASP A 215 -1.67 -18.85 7.84
N MET A 216 -1.79 -17.52 7.99
CA MET A 216 -2.16 -16.65 6.86
C MET A 216 -1.11 -16.70 5.75
N LYS A 217 0.16 -16.70 6.09
CA LYS A 217 1.28 -16.73 5.16
C LYS A 217 1.36 -18.07 4.43
N GLU A 218 1.24 -19.19 5.15
CA GLU A 218 1.21 -20.53 4.56
C GLU A 218 0.00 -20.70 3.62
N THR A 219 -1.18 -20.21 4.04
CA THR A 219 -2.38 -20.19 3.20
C THR A 219 -2.14 -19.37 1.93
N ALA A 220 -1.54 -18.18 2.06
CA ALA A 220 -1.22 -17.33 0.92
C ALA A 220 -0.23 -18.02 -0.05
N ILE A 221 0.82 -18.68 0.44
CA ILE A 221 1.71 -19.45 -0.44
C ILE A 221 0.93 -20.53 -1.21
N ALA A 222 0.03 -21.24 -0.53
CA ALA A 222 -0.76 -22.29 -1.16
C ALA A 222 -1.73 -21.74 -2.23
N GLU A 223 -2.43 -20.64 -1.94
CA GLU A 223 -3.36 -20.02 -2.88
C GLU A 223 -2.62 -19.35 -4.04
N ALA A 224 -1.51 -18.64 -3.80
CA ALA A 224 -0.68 -18.07 -4.86
C ALA A 224 -0.13 -19.14 -5.81
N LYS A 225 0.30 -20.31 -5.30
CA LYS A 225 0.72 -21.45 -6.12
C LYS A 225 -0.42 -21.98 -7.00
N LYS A 226 -1.65 -22.10 -6.44
CA LYS A 226 -2.84 -22.51 -7.20
C LYS A 226 -3.21 -21.48 -8.27
N LEU A 227 -3.19 -20.20 -7.91
CA LEU A 227 -3.51 -19.10 -8.83
C LEU A 227 -2.50 -19.07 -9.99
N ARG A 228 -1.19 -19.17 -9.66
CA ARG A 228 -0.11 -19.25 -10.66
C ARG A 228 -0.29 -20.41 -11.65
N GLN A 229 -0.78 -21.57 -11.20
CA GLN A 229 -1.04 -22.73 -12.06
C GLN A 229 -2.24 -22.52 -12.99
N LYS A 230 -3.28 -21.80 -12.55
CA LYS A 230 -4.48 -21.52 -13.36
C LYS A 230 -4.20 -20.55 -14.53
N ILE A 231 -3.19 -19.70 -14.41
CA ILE A 231 -2.87 -18.72 -15.43
C ILE A 231 -2.22 -19.46 -16.62
N VAL A 232 -2.86 -19.40 -17.79
CA VAL A 232 -2.30 -19.92 -19.04
C VAL A 232 -1.40 -18.86 -19.64
N SER A 233 -0.09 -19.07 -19.65
CA SER A 233 0.91 -18.09 -20.14
C SER A 233 0.88 -17.95 -21.65
N ILE A 234 -0.03 -17.14 -22.16
CA ILE A 234 -0.15 -16.84 -23.59
C ILE A 234 0.26 -15.38 -23.87
N ARG A 235 -0.05 -14.45 -22.93
CA ARG A 235 0.18 -13.03 -23.09
C ARG A 235 1.32 -12.53 -22.17
N TYR A 236 1.88 -11.39 -22.51
CA TYR A 236 2.87 -10.74 -21.66
C TYR A 236 2.33 -10.44 -20.25
N SER A 237 1.09 -9.95 -20.15
CA SER A 237 0.42 -9.70 -18.87
C SER A 237 0.27 -10.96 -18.01
N ASP A 238 0.05 -12.12 -18.62
CA ASP A 238 -0.09 -13.39 -17.90
C ASP A 238 1.26 -13.82 -17.32
N ARG A 239 2.36 -13.59 -18.04
CA ARG A 239 3.72 -13.82 -17.57
C ARG A 239 4.06 -12.88 -16.41
N GLU A 240 3.74 -11.60 -16.53
CA GLU A 240 3.96 -10.63 -15.45
C GLU A 240 3.18 -11.01 -14.20
N GLN A 241 1.92 -11.41 -14.31
CA GLN A 241 1.13 -11.85 -13.17
C GLN A 241 1.72 -13.10 -12.52
N LYS A 242 2.18 -14.08 -13.30
CA LYS A 242 2.89 -15.26 -12.77
C LYS A 242 4.17 -14.88 -12.03
N ASN A 243 4.94 -13.96 -12.57
CA ASN A 243 6.16 -13.48 -11.94
C ASN A 243 5.85 -12.72 -10.64
N SER A 244 4.83 -11.88 -10.63
CA SER A 244 4.36 -11.19 -9.41
C SER A 244 3.95 -12.19 -8.33
N LEU A 245 3.20 -13.25 -8.67
CA LEU A 245 2.85 -14.31 -7.72
C LEU A 245 4.09 -15.08 -7.24
N THR A 246 5.06 -15.32 -8.11
CA THR A 246 6.33 -15.98 -7.74
C THR A 246 7.14 -15.10 -6.79
N THR A 247 7.19 -13.80 -7.04
CA THR A 247 7.82 -12.81 -6.17
C THR A 247 7.11 -12.72 -4.82
N LEU A 248 5.78 -12.72 -4.79
CA LEU A 248 5.01 -12.74 -3.55
C LEU A 248 5.34 -13.98 -2.71
N ILE A 249 5.38 -15.17 -3.32
CA ILE A 249 5.76 -16.43 -2.65
C ILE A 249 7.16 -16.31 -2.05
N LEU A 250 8.14 -15.76 -2.81
CA LEU A 250 9.49 -15.51 -2.31
C LEU A 250 9.49 -14.61 -1.07
N MET A 251 8.79 -13.48 -1.14
CA MET A 251 8.71 -12.51 -0.03
C MET A 251 8.08 -13.14 1.21
N ILE A 252 7.03 -13.96 1.04
CA ILE A 252 6.38 -14.65 2.17
C ILE A 252 7.32 -15.69 2.78
N HIS A 253 7.99 -16.53 1.97
CA HIS A 253 9.01 -17.48 2.47
C HIS A 253 10.13 -16.76 3.23
N PHE A 254 10.63 -15.63 2.71
CA PHE A 254 11.63 -14.84 3.42
C PHE A 254 11.11 -14.33 4.79
N SER A 255 9.87 -13.92 4.85
CA SER A 255 9.24 -13.48 6.10
C SER A 255 8.95 -14.61 7.10
N LEU A 256 8.99 -15.87 6.66
CA LEU A 256 8.90 -17.09 7.48
C LEU A 256 10.29 -17.67 7.79
N CYS A 257 11.38 -17.04 7.35
CA CYS A 257 12.74 -17.55 7.44
C CYS A 257 12.98 -18.86 6.66
N GLU A 258 12.14 -19.19 5.69
CA GLU A 258 12.24 -20.36 4.81
C GLU A 258 13.02 -20.03 3.52
N TYR A 259 14.22 -19.52 3.70
CA TYR A 259 15.00 -18.89 2.61
C TYR A 259 15.30 -19.83 1.46
N GLU A 260 15.74 -21.07 1.76
CA GLU A 260 16.10 -22.06 0.74
C GLU A 260 14.91 -22.45 -0.13
N GLU A 261 13.76 -22.60 0.46
CA GLU A 261 12.53 -22.96 -0.23
C GLU A 261 12.05 -21.86 -1.15
N GLY A 262 12.05 -20.62 -0.64
CA GLY A 262 11.71 -19.43 -1.42
C GLY A 262 12.64 -19.24 -2.63
N ILE A 263 13.95 -19.35 -2.43
CA ILE A 263 14.96 -19.24 -3.51
C ILE A 263 14.76 -20.32 -4.57
N ARG A 264 14.52 -21.55 -4.14
CA ARG A 264 14.33 -22.69 -5.06
C ARG A 264 13.06 -22.50 -5.90
N ASP A 265 11.89 -22.19 -5.28
CA ASP A 265 10.63 -21.94 -6.01
C ASP A 265 10.78 -20.77 -6.98
N PHE A 266 11.43 -19.69 -6.55
CA PHE A 266 11.68 -18.53 -7.40
C PHE A 266 12.50 -18.88 -8.64
N LYS A 267 13.66 -19.52 -8.48
CA LYS A 267 14.54 -19.88 -9.60
C LYS A 267 13.90 -20.87 -10.58
N GLU A 268 13.00 -21.71 -10.09
CA GLU A 268 12.29 -22.69 -10.90
C GLU A 268 11.08 -22.11 -11.64
N LYS A 269 10.38 -21.17 -11.03
CA LYS A 269 9.05 -20.72 -11.49
C LYS A 269 9.03 -19.30 -12.04
N TYR A 270 10.04 -18.49 -11.79
CA TYR A 270 10.12 -17.13 -12.33
C TYR A 270 10.39 -17.20 -13.85
N LEU A 271 9.48 -16.64 -14.63
CA LEU A 271 9.48 -16.76 -16.09
C LEU A 271 10.30 -15.63 -16.72
N GLU A 272 11.62 -15.77 -16.70
CA GLU A 272 12.55 -14.83 -17.34
C GLU A 272 13.59 -15.60 -18.15
N PRO A 273 13.64 -15.44 -19.48
CA PRO A 273 14.63 -16.11 -20.33
C PRO A 273 16.05 -15.59 -20.09
N ASP A 274 16.21 -14.31 -19.74
CA ASP A 274 17.49 -13.73 -19.38
C ASP A 274 17.83 -14.07 -17.92
N LYS A 275 18.83 -14.91 -17.74
CA LYS A 275 19.27 -15.33 -16.41
C LYS A 275 19.89 -14.19 -15.61
N GLU A 276 20.46 -13.18 -16.25
CA GLU A 276 20.96 -11.99 -15.58
C GLU A 276 19.81 -11.26 -14.88
N ILE A 277 18.71 -11.04 -15.57
CA ILE A 277 17.52 -10.38 -15.00
C ILE A 277 16.92 -11.22 -13.85
N LEU A 278 16.85 -12.55 -14.01
CA LEU A 278 16.37 -13.44 -12.96
C LEU A 278 17.20 -13.28 -11.67
N TYR A 279 18.53 -13.33 -11.79
CA TYR A 279 19.41 -13.16 -10.64
C TYR A 279 19.39 -11.75 -10.10
N TYR A 280 19.26 -10.74 -10.95
CA TYR A 280 19.10 -9.36 -10.52
C TYR A 280 17.88 -9.18 -9.62
N VAL A 281 16.70 -9.67 -10.02
CA VAL A 281 15.48 -9.60 -9.21
C VAL A 281 15.64 -10.38 -7.90
N LEU A 282 16.17 -11.60 -7.96
CA LEU A 282 16.39 -12.43 -6.77
C LEU A 282 17.33 -11.76 -5.76
N LEU A 283 18.48 -11.27 -6.22
CA LEU A 283 19.47 -10.59 -5.39
C LEU A 283 18.96 -9.26 -4.83
N SER A 284 18.12 -8.54 -5.58
CA SER A 284 17.45 -7.33 -5.08
C SER A 284 16.57 -7.64 -3.87
N HIS A 285 15.75 -8.70 -3.95
CA HIS A 285 14.92 -9.11 -2.81
C HIS A 285 15.78 -9.55 -1.62
N MET A 286 16.85 -10.31 -1.84
CA MET A 286 17.78 -10.70 -0.76
C MET A 286 18.45 -9.50 -0.09
N PHE A 287 18.77 -8.46 -0.86
CA PHE A 287 19.30 -7.20 -0.33
C PHE A 287 18.30 -6.53 0.59
N PHE A 288 17.03 -6.37 0.18
CA PHE A 288 15.98 -5.73 0.99
C PHE A 288 15.62 -6.52 2.26
N TYR A 289 15.86 -7.83 2.28
CA TYR A 289 15.65 -8.68 3.46
C TYR A 289 16.94 -8.88 4.29
N ASP A 290 18.03 -8.20 3.98
CA ASP A 290 19.37 -8.29 4.62
C ASP A 290 19.93 -9.72 4.67
N LEU A 291 19.70 -10.52 3.61
CA LEU A 291 20.10 -11.92 3.53
C LEU A 291 21.53 -12.09 2.97
N LYS A 292 22.54 -11.50 3.62
CA LYS A 292 23.94 -11.38 3.15
C LYS A 292 24.55 -12.70 2.70
N ASN A 293 24.45 -13.76 3.53
CA ASN A 293 25.05 -15.05 3.23
C ASN A 293 24.41 -15.72 2.00
N TYR A 294 23.08 -15.66 1.89
CA TYR A 294 22.35 -16.17 0.74
C TYR A 294 22.64 -15.37 -0.52
N TRP A 295 22.73 -14.06 -0.37
CA TRP A 295 23.07 -13.13 -1.46
C TRP A 295 24.44 -13.46 -2.07
N VAL A 296 25.48 -13.59 -1.23
CA VAL A 296 26.85 -13.96 -1.67
C VAL A 296 26.86 -15.32 -2.33
N ARG A 297 26.14 -16.30 -1.79
CA ARG A 297 26.04 -17.64 -2.37
C ARG A 297 25.42 -17.62 -3.77
N GLU A 298 24.28 -16.94 -3.92
CA GLU A 298 23.58 -16.87 -5.20
C GLU A 298 24.34 -16.03 -6.23
N TYR A 299 25.00 -14.95 -5.79
CA TYR A 299 25.90 -14.17 -6.64
C TYR A 299 27.04 -15.03 -7.22
N LYS A 300 27.74 -15.78 -6.37
CA LYS A 300 28.79 -16.72 -6.80
C LYS A 300 28.25 -17.84 -7.68
N THR A 301 27.05 -18.31 -7.41
CA THR A 301 26.37 -19.32 -8.24
C THR A 301 26.12 -18.79 -9.64
N ALA A 302 25.65 -17.57 -9.79
CA ALA A 302 25.46 -16.93 -11.10
C ALA A 302 26.77 -16.82 -11.87
N LEU A 303 27.85 -16.37 -11.24
CA LEU A 303 29.16 -16.29 -11.87
C LEU A 303 29.70 -17.67 -12.30
N SER A 304 29.52 -18.71 -11.47
CA SER A 304 29.94 -20.07 -11.80
C SER A 304 29.19 -20.68 -12.99
N GLN A 305 27.98 -20.17 -13.26
CA GLN A 305 27.18 -20.52 -14.43
C GLN A 305 27.54 -19.71 -15.70
N GLY A 306 28.52 -18.83 -15.60
CA GLY A 306 28.94 -17.97 -16.71
C GLY A 306 28.00 -16.80 -16.99
N ILE A 307 27.13 -16.44 -16.02
CA ILE A 307 26.20 -15.32 -16.17
C ILE A 307 26.97 -14.03 -15.94
N SER A 308 26.89 -13.10 -16.90
CA SER A 308 27.48 -11.78 -16.80
C SER A 308 26.52 -10.87 -16.02
N LEU A 309 26.81 -10.66 -14.75
CA LEU A 309 26.00 -9.80 -13.88
C LEU A 309 26.32 -8.32 -14.14
N ARG A 310 25.32 -7.46 -13.98
CA ARG A 310 25.46 -6.00 -14.15
C ARG A 310 26.40 -5.38 -13.10
N LYS A 311 26.97 -4.25 -13.46
CA LYS A 311 27.99 -3.56 -12.65
C LYS A 311 27.52 -3.22 -11.23
N SER A 312 26.26 -2.82 -11.07
CA SER A 312 25.71 -2.50 -9.73
C SER A 312 25.74 -3.70 -8.76
N LEU A 313 25.53 -4.94 -9.24
CA LEU A 313 25.66 -6.13 -8.40
C LEU A 313 27.11 -6.44 -8.04
N MET A 314 28.06 -6.16 -8.93
CA MET A 314 29.49 -6.29 -8.64
C MET A 314 29.92 -5.30 -7.56
N GLU A 315 29.52 -4.05 -7.66
CA GLU A 315 29.80 -3.01 -6.67
C GLU A 315 29.24 -3.35 -5.29
N ILE A 316 28.02 -3.89 -5.23
CA ILE A 316 27.44 -4.39 -3.98
C ILE A 316 28.24 -5.56 -3.41
N TYR A 317 28.67 -6.51 -4.26
CA TYR A 317 29.50 -7.63 -3.82
C TYR A 317 30.82 -7.18 -3.23
N GLU A 318 31.53 -6.29 -3.91
CA GLU A 318 32.80 -5.72 -3.45
C GLU A 318 32.61 -5.00 -2.11
N TYR A 319 31.62 -4.13 -2.01
CA TYR A 319 31.29 -3.41 -0.79
C TYR A 319 30.97 -4.36 0.39
N LEU A 320 30.15 -5.38 0.14
CA LEU A 320 29.76 -6.38 1.15
C LEU A 320 30.98 -7.21 1.62
N MET A 321 31.90 -7.53 0.71
CA MET A 321 33.12 -8.28 1.07
C MET A 321 34.12 -7.46 1.86
N GLU A 322 34.17 -6.13 1.65
CA GLU A 322 35.06 -5.21 2.37
C GLU A 322 34.49 -4.84 3.75
N HIS A 323 33.19 -4.55 3.84
CA HIS A 323 32.57 -3.97 5.04
C HIS A 323 31.77 -4.97 5.87
N GLY A 324 31.42 -6.14 5.33
CA GLY A 324 30.54 -7.12 5.98
C GLY A 324 29.07 -6.73 6.05
N GLU A 325 28.71 -5.60 5.45
CA GLU A 325 27.36 -5.04 5.43
C GLU A 325 26.98 -4.60 4.03
N PHE A 326 25.66 -4.56 3.73
CA PHE A 326 25.17 -3.98 2.48
C PHE A 326 25.34 -2.47 2.48
N PRO A 327 25.54 -1.82 1.31
CA PRO A 327 25.47 -0.37 1.22
C PRO A 327 24.07 0.14 1.61
N GLU A 328 23.98 1.39 2.09
CA GLU A 328 22.72 1.98 2.57
C GLU A 328 21.60 2.02 1.51
N SER A 329 21.97 1.99 0.24
CA SER A 329 21.02 2.06 -0.86
C SER A 329 21.42 1.12 -1.99
N PHE A 330 20.41 0.50 -2.60
CA PHE A 330 20.53 -0.25 -3.85
C PHE A 330 20.30 0.74 -4.99
N TYR A 331 21.35 1.11 -5.69
CA TYR A 331 21.23 1.95 -6.89
C TYR A 331 20.97 1.05 -8.10
N LEU A 332 19.79 1.22 -8.69
CA LEU A 332 19.36 0.58 -9.93
C LEU A 332 20.07 1.14 -11.15
#